data_ad8b57191df971c28357fb6e5f8d959e
#
_entry.id   ad8b57191df971c28357fb6e5f8d959e
#
_cell.length_a   1.000
_cell.length_b   1.000
_cell.length_c   1.000
_cell.angle_alpha   90.00
_cell.angle_beta   90.00
_cell.angle_gamma   90.00
#
_symmetry.space_group_name_H-M   'P 1'
#
loop_
_entity.id
_entity.type
_entity.pdbx_description
1 polymer ?
#
loop_
_entity_poly.entity_id
_entity_poly.type
_entity_poly.pdbx_seq_one_letter_code
_entity_poly.pdbx_strand_id
1 'polypeptide(L)'
;MRILILNWKDLSHPAAGGAEVLTEQVARALVARGHSLTLFAAAVDGKPEREVVAGVEIIRRGGRLGVYRAARSFWRTEGHGAYDIVVDEINTRPFLTPRWIHDTPIVALIHQLAREIWFDETPLPVAVLGRYVLEPWWLRSYRNVPALTVSASSAGSLARHHGWRNVTVIPEGSDPHPVPQLEKEGEPTVVFLGRLVAMKQPEDAIEAFRVLAGRYPAAQLWMIGDGPRFAALRADAPHGVVFLGRLERNELLNRLARAHVLVATSVREGWGLNVSEAAACGTPAIGYSVPGLVDSIPASGGALVEPRPAALGEALVEFFLGNLPLRPTVSTVPWSDVGAIVERRLQEIVSARGRS
;
A
#
# COMPACT_ATOMS: atom_id res chain seq x y z
N MET A 1 19.36 5.89 -16.96
CA MET A 1 18.43 7.04 -16.94
C MET A 1 18.57 7.78 -15.61
N ARG A 2 18.32 9.08 -15.64
CA ARG A 2 18.16 9.92 -14.44
C ARG A 2 16.66 10.05 -14.16
N ILE A 3 16.19 9.53 -13.04
CA ILE A 3 14.78 9.37 -12.73
C ILE A 3 14.43 10.24 -11.51
N LEU A 4 13.43 11.10 -11.62
CA LEU A 4 12.88 11.85 -10.51
C LEU A 4 11.55 11.21 -10.08
N ILE A 5 11.44 10.82 -8.81
CA ILE A 5 10.19 10.37 -8.20
C ILE A 5 9.67 11.49 -7.29
N LEU A 6 8.45 11.92 -7.53
CA LEU A 6 7.75 12.87 -6.66
C LEU A 6 6.75 12.10 -5.81
N ASN A 7 7.03 11.96 -4.53
CA ASN A 7 6.11 11.43 -3.53
C ASN A 7 6.00 12.42 -2.37
N TRP A 8 4.84 12.60 -1.77
CA TRP A 8 4.71 13.51 -0.65
C TRP A 8 5.31 12.94 0.66
N LYS A 9 5.62 11.64 0.69
CA LYS A 9 6.26 10.92 1.81
C LYS A 9 7.43 10.08 1.30
N ASP A 10 8.44 9.93 2.15
CA ASP A 10 9.40 8.85 2.06
C ASP A 10 9.22 7.85 3.23
N LEU A 11 10.03 6.79 3.31
CA LEU A 11 9.93 5.80 4.40
C LEU A 11 10.21 6.36 5.79
N SER A 12 10.90 7.49 5.92
CA SER A 12 11.17 8.11 7.23
C SER A 12 9.96 8.88 7.78
N HIS A 13 8.94 9.12 6.94
CA HIS A 13 7.76 9.85 7.35
C HIS A 13 6.89 9.01 8.33
N PRO A 14 6.41 9.58 9.45
CA PRO A 14 5.62 8.83 10.45
C PRO A 14 4.37 8.13 9.89
N ALA A 15 3.79 8.67 8.82
CA ALA A 15 2.63 8.08 8.13
C ALA A 15 3.01 7.22 6.91
N ALA A 16 4.27 6.79 6.77
CA ALA A 16 4.69 5.88 5.72
C ALA A 16 3.97 4.53 5.83
N GLY A 17 3.77 3.87 4.71
CA GLY A 17 3.09 2.59 4.61
C GLY A 17 3.56 1.77 3.41
N GLY A 18 2.73 0.84 2.95
CA GLY A 18 3.09 -0.08 1.87
C GLY A 18 3.46 0.60 0.55
N ALA A 19 2.85 1.73 0.22
CA ALA A 19 3.19 2.50 -0.98
C ALA A 19 4.65 2.95 -0.97
N GLU A 20 5.11 3.49 0.15
CA GLU A 20 6.49 3.97 0.32
C GLU A 20 7.49 2.81 0.33
N VAL A 21 7.10 1.64 0.87
CA VAL A 21 7.92 0.41 0.80
C VAL A 21 8.12 -0.01 -0.65
N LEU A 22 7.05 -0.09 -1.43
CA LEU A 22 7.14 -0.44 -2.86
C LEU A 22 8.04 0.54 -3.61
N THR A 23 7.83 1.85 -3.41
CA THR A 23 8.61 2.90 -4.07
C THR A 23 10.09 2.78 -3.75
N GLU A 24 10.45 2.55 -2.48
CA GLU A 24 11.86 2.36 -2.09
C GLU A 24 12.46 1.10 -2.70
N GLN A 25 11.76 -0.03 -2.68
CA GLN A 25 12.25 -1.28 -3.22
C GLN A 25 12.46 -1.18 -4.75
N VAL A 26 11.51 -0.59 -5.47
CA VAL A 26 11.63 -0.32 -6.89
C VAL A 26 12.82 0.64 -7.17
N ALA A 27 12.95 1.70 -6.37
CA ALA A 27 14.05 2.64 -6.52
C ALA A 27 15.42 1.95 -6.32
N ARG A 28 15.57 1.14 -5.28
CA ARG A 28 16.78 0.34 -5.02
C ARG A 28 17.10 -0.62 -6.18
N ALA A 29 16.07 -1.31 -6.69
CA ALA A 29 16.24 -2.22 -7.82
C ALA A 29 16.69 -1.49 -9.09
N LEU A 30 16.18 -0.28 -9.35
CA LEU A 30 16.60 0.56 -10.47
C LEU A 30 18.04 1.10 -10.29
N VAL A 31 18.42 1.49 -9.06
CA VAL A 31 19.82 1.89 -8.75
C VAL A 31 20.78 0.74 -9.01
N ALA A 32 20.45 -0.48 -8.54
CA ALA A 32 21.26 -1.67 -8.79
C ALA A 32 21.43 -1.99 -10.29
N ARG A 33 20.52 -1.49 -11.14
CA ARG A 33 20.56 -1.61 -12.61
C ARG A 33 21.27 -0.42 -13.30
N GLY A 34 21.92 0.45 -12.52
CA GLY A 34 22.74 1.55 -13.02
C GLY A 34 21.98 2.84 -13.35
N HIS A 35 20.77 3.03 -12.80
CA HIS A 35 20.04 4.29 -12.92
C HIS A 35 20.37 5.23 -11.76
N SER A 36 20.31 6.55 -12.02
CA SER A 36 20.38 7.58 -10.97
C SER A 36 18.96 7.97 -10.56
N LEU A 37 18.66 7.85 -9.29
CA LEU A 37 17.34 8.16 -8.74
C LEU A 37 17.40 9.29 -7.73
N THR A 38 16.45 10.20 -7.87
CA THR A 38 16.16 11.24 -6.88
C THR A 38 14.71 11.07 -6.42
N LEU A 39 14.48 10.93 -5.13
CA LEU A 39 13.16 10.96 -4.50
C LEU A 39 12.94 12.32 -3.86
N PHE A 40 11.95 13.07 -4.32
CA PHE A 40 11.54 14.34 -3.72
C PHE A 40 10.33 14.13 -2.82
N ALA A 41 10.45 14.49 -1.53
CA ALA A 41 9.40 14.29 -0.53
C ALA A 41 9.21 15.50 0.38
N ALA A 42 8.21 15.47 1.25
CA ALA A 42 8.02 16.47 2.30
C ALA A 42 9.11 16.38 3.35
N ALA A 43 9.40 17.51 3.98
CA ALA A 43 10.30 17.57 5.13
C ALA A 43 9.77 16.72 6.28
N VAL A 44 10.69 16.04 6.95
CA VAL A 44 10.44 15.20 8.13
C VAL A 44 11.31 15.72 9.27
N ASP A 45 10.72 15.92 10.44
CA ASP A 45 11.42 16.43 11.61
C ASP A 45 12.61 15.52 11.98
N GLY A 46 13.75 16.14 12.24
CA GLY A 46 14.98 15.44 12.57
C GLY A 46 15.70 14.76 11.40
N LYS A 47 15.21 14.90 10.16
CA LYS A 47 15.86 14.39 8.95
C LYS A 47 16.50 15.51 8.14
N PRO A 48 17.67 15.28 7.52
CA PRO A 48 18.30 16.28 6.67
C PRO A 48 17.48 16.58 5.41
N GLU A 49 17.65 17.78 4.86
CA GLU A 49 17.03 18.17 3.59
C GLU A 49 17.50 17.31 2.43
N ARG A 50 18.76 16.89 2.44
CA ARG A 50 19.32 15.97 1.42
C ARG A 50 20.10 14.86 2.10
N GLU A 51 19.88 13.65 1.66
CA GLU A 51 20.68 12.49 2.02
C GLU A 51 20.67 11.44 0.90
N VAL A 52 21.60 10.50 0.97
CA VAL A 52 21.62 9.34 0.07
C VAL A 52 21.36 8.08 0.89
N VAL A 53 20.32 7.34 0.55
CA VAL A 53 19.97 6.10 1.21
C VAL A 53 19.93 4.99 0.15
N ALA A 54 20.75 3.96 0.31
CA ALA A 54 20.85 2.85 -0.62
C ALA A 54 21.05 3.27 -2.10
N GLY A 55 21.81 4.34 -2.34
CA GLY A 55 22.08 4.89 -3.66
C GLY A 55 21.00 5.80 -4.24
N VAL A 56 19.89 6.00 -3.53
CA VAL A 56 18.82 6.94 -3.90
C VAL A 56 19.08 8.29 -3.22
N GLU A 57 19.15 9.38 -3.99
CA GLU A 57 19.17 10.73 -3.44
C GLU A 57 17.78 11.10 -2.95
N ILE A 58 17.62 11.45 -1.69
CA ILE A 58 16.36 11.91 -1.10
C ILE A 58 16.45 13.41 -0.86
N ILE A 59 15.50 14.16 -1.40
CA ILE A 59 15.36 15.62 -1.21
C ILE A 59 14.06 15.89 -0.47
N ARG A 60 14.13 16.48 0.72
CA ARG A 60 12.97 16.80 1.57
C ARG A 60 12.77 18.29 1.66
N ARG A 61 11.70 18.80 1.04
CA ARG A 61 11.35 20.23 1.09
C ARG A 61 9.85 20.45 1.26
N GLY A 62 9.50 21.42 2.07
CA GLY A 62 8.12 21.75 2.38
C GLY A 62 7.47 20.75 3.32
N GLY A 63 6.43 21.19 4.04
CA GLY A 63 5.62 20.29 4.87
C GLY A 63 4.53 19.61 4.03
N ARG A 64 3.61 18.88 4.71
CA ARG A 64 2.52 18.08 4.10
C ARG A 64 1.77 18.77 2.95
N LEU A 65 1.46 20.06 3.06
CA LEU A 65 0.80 20.83 2.01
C LEU A 65 1.78 21.62 1.14
N GLY A 66 2.96 21.95 1.68
CA GLY A 66 3.98 22.75 1.02
C GLY A 66 4.80 21.98 -0.01
N VAL A 67 4.90 20.67 0.11
CA VAL A 67 5.70 19.79 -0.77
C VAL A 67 5.36 19.96 -2.26
N TYR A 68 4.10 20.16 -2.59
CA TYR A 68 3.64 20.35 -3.98
C TYR A 68 4.18 21.64 -4.63
N ARG A 69 4.24 22.71 -3.84
CA ARG A 69 4.83 23.98 -4.29
C ARG A 69 6.35 23.90 -4.32
N ALA A 70 6.93 23.24 -3.32
CA ALA A 70 8.38 23.01 -3.24
C ALA A 70 8.89 22.16 -4.42
N ALA A 71 8.19 21.10 -4.80
CA ALA A 71 8.51 20.27 -5.97
C ALA A 71 8.49 21.09 -7.27
N ARG A 72 7.47 21.94 -7.46
CA ARG A 72 7.42 22.81 -8.63
C ARG A 72 8.54 23.85 -8.63
N SER A 73 8.91 24.40 -7.47
CA SER A 73 10.07 25.30 -7.35
C SER A 73 11.36 24.58 -7.66
N PHE A 74 11.59 23.40 -7.06
CA PHE A 74 12.73 22.55 -7.31
C PHE A 74 12.89 22.23 -8.82
N TRP A 75 11.81 21.86 -9.50
CA TRP A 75 11.84 21.61 -10.93
C TRP A 75 12.36 22.82 -11.72
N ARG A 76 11.90 24.01 -11.38
CA ARG A 76 12.27 25.26 -12.08
C ARG A 76 13.71 25.69 -11.85
N THR A 77 14.28 25.36 -10.69
CA THR A 77 15.64 25.82 -10.28
C THR A 77 16.71 24.75 -10.48
N GLU A 78 16.36 23.48 -10.28
CA GLU A 78 17.34 22.38 -10.24
C GLU A 78 16.94 21.19 -11.14
N GLY A 79 15.64 20.98 -11.37
CA GLY A 79 15.14 19.76 -12.02
C GLY A 79 15.08 19.83 -13.55
N HIS A 80 14.87 21.01 -14.12
CA HIS A 80 14.74 21.18 -15.58
C HIS A 80 16.00 20.71 -16.31
N GLY A 81 15.84 19.76 -17.25
CA GLY A 81 16.95 19.17 -17.99
C GLY A 81 17.86 18.21 -17.18
N ALA A 82 17.63 18.05 -15.88
CA ALA A 82 18.41 17.16 -15.04
C ALA A 82 17.94 15.70 -15.10
N TYR A 83 16.69 15.45 -15.51
CA TYR A 83 16.08 14.12 -15.50
C TYR A 83 15.57 13.70 -16.85
N ASP A 84 15.64 12.40 -17.12
CA ASP A 84 15.18 11.78 -18.37
C ASP A 84 13.68 11.42 -18.30
N ILE A 85 13.15 11.22 -17.08
CA ILE A 85 11.74 10.91 -16.80
C ILE A 85 11.35 11.32 -15.39
N VAL A 86 10.08 11.70 -15.22
CA VAL A 86 9.48 12.04 -13.92
C VAL A 86 8.37 11.06 -13.58
N VAL A 87 8.42 10.47 -12.39
CA VAL A 87 7.36 9.64 -11.80
C VAL A 87 6.57 10.51 -10.82
N ASP A 88 5.29 10.73 -11.11
CA ASP A 88 4.36 11.42 -10.21
C ASP A 88 3.59 10.37 -9.42
N GLU A 89 3.98 10.16 -8.17
CA GLU A 89 3.34 9.19 -7.30
C GLU A 89 2.11 9.79 -6.61
N ILE A 90 0.95 9.26 -6.98
CA ILE A 90 -0.35 9.80 -6.60
C ILE A 90 -0.95 8.96 -5.48
N ASN A 91 -0.79 9.42 -4.24
CA ASN A 91 -1.37 8.76 -3.05
C ASN A 91 -2.80 9.23 -2.72
N THR A 92 -3.18 10.43 -3.12
CA THR A 92 -4.53 11.02 -3.10
C THR A 92 -4.49 12.29 -3.94
N ARG A 93 -3.67 13.26 -3.54
CA ARG A 93 -3.42 14.48 -4.28
C ARG A 93 -2.18 14.33 -5.14
N PRO A 94 -2.27 14.48 -6.46
CA PRO A 94 -1.12 14.48 -7.36
C PRO A 94 -0.31 15.78 -7.27
N PHE A 95 0.95 15.73 -7.74
CA PHE A 95 1.77 16.94 -7.93
C PHE A 95 1.31 17.78 -9.12
N LEU A 96 0.41 17.25 -9.94
CA LEU A 96 -0.11 17.89 -11.15
C LEU A 96 1.01 18.20 -12.17
N THR A 97 2.00 17.32 -12.26
CA THR A 97 3.17 17.46 -13.14
C THR A 97 2.81 17.73 -14.60
N PRO A 98 1.74 17.16 -15.21
CA PRO A 98 1.39 17.47 -16.60
C PRO A 98 1.03 18.96 -16.85
N ARG A 99 0.78 19.73 -15.80
CA ARG A 99 0.45 21.17 -15.91
C ARG A 99 1.66 22.09 -15.90
N TRP A 100 2.85 21.56 -15.59
CA TRP A 100 4.05 22.39 -15.44
C TRP A 100 5.36 21.70 -15.87
N ILE A 101 5.34 20.44 -16.29
CA ILE A 101 6.43 19.75 -16.97
C ILE A 101 5.95 19.44 -18.39
N HIS A 102 6.62 19.99 -19.40
CA HIS A 102 6.21 19.84 -20.80
C HIS A 102 7.30 19.27 -21.69
N ASP A 103 8.53 19.27 -21.22
CA ASP A 103 9.75 18.89 -21.95
C ASP A 103 10.32 17.52 -21.56
N THR A 104 9.87 16.97 -20.44
CA THR A 104 10.31 15.68 -19.92
C THR A 104 9.13 14.69 -19.85
N PRO A 105 9.31 13.40 -20.23
CA PRO A 105 8.30 12.38 -20.09
C PRO A 105 7.82 12.24 -18.63
N ILE A 106 6.53 12.01 -18.47
CA ILE A 106 5.90 11.79 -17.16
C ILE A 106 5.24 10.42 -17.16
N VAL A 107 5.35 9.71 -16.04
CA VAL A 107 4.56 8.52 -15.72
C VAL A 107 3.88 8.73 -14.37
N ALA A 108 2.61 8.34 -14.26
CA ALA A 108 1.92 8.36 -12.98
C ALA A 108 2.09 7.00 -12.28
N LEU A 109 2.39 6.99 -10.99
CA LEU A 109 2.33 5.79 -10.14
C LEU A 109 1.14 5.93 -9.20
N ILE A 110 0.16 5.04 -9.33
CA ILE A 110 -1.06 5.09 -8.52
C ILE A 110 -1.28 3.72 -7.87
N HIS A 111 -1.19 3.66 -6.55
CA HIS A 111 -1.43 2.43 -5.81
C HIS A 111 -2.92 2.11 -5.76
N GLN A 112 -3.75 3.13 -5.47
CA GLN A 112 -5.21 3.02 -5.42
C GLN A 112 -5.86 4.37 -5.61
N LEU A 113 -7.13 4.38 -6.03
CA LEU A 113 -7.97 5.58 -6.02
C LEU A 113 -8.45 5.87 -4.60
N ALA A 114 -8.57 7.13 -4.22
CA ALA A 114 -9.04 7.50 -2.89
C ALA A 114 -10.55 7.20 -2.71
N ARG A 115 -11.37 7.56 -3.69
CA ARG A 115 -12.81 7.21 -3.77
C ARG A 115 -13.55 7.15 -2.42
N GLU A 116 -13.88 5.95 -1.97
CA GLU A 116 -14.60 5.67 -0.72
C GLU A 116 -13.80 6.15 0.50
N ILE A 117 -12.48 6.09 0.46
CA ILE A 117 -11.56 6.53 1.53
C ILE A 117 -11.80 8.00 1.92
N TRP A 118 -12.27 8.85 1.00
CA TRP A 118 -12.64 10.23 1.33
C TRP A 118 -13.65 10.30 2.47
N PHE A 119 -14.63 9.39 2.50
CA PHE A 119 -15.69 9.34 3.52
C PHE A 119 -15.19 8.77 4.86
N ASP A 120 -14.17 7.92 4.81
CA ASP A 120 -13.61 7.30 6.01
C ASP A 120 -12.58 8.20 6.71
N GLU A 121 -11.83 9.01 5.92
CA GLU A 121 -10.67 9.74 6.42
C GLU A 121 -10.91 11.26 6.54
N THR A 122 -12.04 11.78 6.07
CA THR A 122 -12.33 13.22 6.12
C THR A 122 -13.77 13.54 6.50
N PRO A 123 -14.04 14.75 7.07
CA PRO A 123 -15.40 15.19 7.35
C PRO A 123 -16.29 15.22 6.10
N LEU A 124 -17.58 14.91 6.24
CA LEU A 124 -18.52 14.72 5.14
C LEU A 124 -18.48 15.82 4.05
N PRO A 125 -18.45 17.13 4.33
CA PRO A 125 -18.36 18.15 3.27
C PRO A 125 -17.08 18.05 2.44
N VAL A 126 -15.94 17.74 3.10
CA VAL A 126 -14.64 17.57 2.45
C VAL A 126 -14.64 16.26 1.65
N ALA A 127 -15.24 15.20 2.19
CA ALA A 127 -15.37 13.92 1.52
C ALA A 127 -16.14 14.04 0.19
N VAL A 128 -17.29 14.68 0.21
CA VAL A 128 -18.11 14.94 -1.00
C VAL A 128 -17.33 15.76 -2.02
N LEU A 129 -16.73 16.87 -1.60
CA LEU A 129 -15.91 17.70 -2.49
C LEU A 129 -14.71 16.92 -3.06
N GLY A 130 -13.99 16.20 -2.19
CA GLY A 130 -12.84 15.40 -2.59
C GLY A 130 -13.21 14.34 -3.60
N ARG A 131 -14.22 13.54 -3.28
CA ARG A 131 -14.65 12.38 -4.06
C ARG A 131 -15.24 12.75 -5.42
N TYR A 132 -16.08 13.78 -5.49
CA TYR A 132 -16.87 14.09 -6.69
C TYR A 132 -16.31 15.23 -7.52
N VAL A 133 -15.46 16.10 -6.95
CA VAL A 133 -14.92 17.27 -7.63
C VAL A 133 -13.39 17.21 -7.73
N LEU A 134 -12.68 17.15 -6.60
CA LEU A 134 -11.22 17.32 -6.59
C LEU A 134 -10.51 16.12 -7.23
N GLU A 135 -10.81 14.89 -6.82
CA GLU A 135 -10.16 13.70 -7.38
C GLU A 135 -10.40 13.57 -8.89
N PRO A 136 -11.63 13.66 -9.42
CA PRO A 136 -11.87 13.64 -10.86
C PRO A 136 -11.17 14.78 -11.62
N TRP A 137 -11.16 15.98 -11.05
CA TRP A 137 -10.53 17.16 -11.67
C TRP A 137 -9.00 17.03 -11.72
N TRP A 138 -8.38 16.53 -10.66
CA TRP A 138 -6.94 16.26 -10.64
C TRP A 138 -6.55 15.21 -11.65
N LEU A 139 -7.24 14.05 -11.63
CA LEU A 139 -6.89 12.89 -12.45
C LEU A 139 -7.20 13.12 -13.95
N ARG A 140 -8.08 14.06 -14.28
CA ARG A 140 -8.31 14.46 -15.68
C ARG A 140 -7.03 14.93 -16.37
N SER A 141 -6.11 15.56 -15.64
CA SER A 141 -4.82 16.01 -16.17
C SER A 141 -3.88 14.86 -16.56
N TYR A 142 -4.13 13.66 -16.06
CA TYR A 142 -3.31 12.47 -16.30
C TYR A 142 -3.91 11.48 -17.29
N ARG A 143 -5.07 11.78 -17.89
CA ARG A 143 -5.79 10.84 -18.78
C ARG A 143 -4.91 10.29 -19.90
N ASN A 144 -3.99 11.06 -20.43
CA ASN A 144 -3.08 10.70 -21.51
C ASN A 144 -1.67 10.36 -21.01
N VAL A 145 -1.43 10.39 -19.71
CA VAL A 145 -0.15 10.05 -19.09
C VAL A 145 -0.11 8.54 -18.89
N PRO A 146 0.96 7.84 -19.30
CA PRO A 146 1.15 6.44 -18.95
C PRO A 146 1.12 6.25 -17.44
N ALA A 147 0.51 5.17 -16.97
CA ALA A 147 0.41 4.90 -15.55
C ALA A 147 0.97 3.52 -15.18
N LEU A 148 1.52 3.46 -13.97
CA LEU A 148 1.85 2.25 -13.25
C LEU A 148 0.87 2.09 -12.09
N THR A 149 0.45 0.86 -11.82
CA THR A 149 -0.36 0.51 -10.65
C THR A 149 0.01 -0.88 -10.16
N VAL A 150 -0.46 -1.27 -8.99
CA VAL A 150 0.02 -2.47 -8.29
C VAL A 150 -0.96 -3.65 -8.33
N SER A 151 -2.16 -3.47 -8.90
CA SER A 151 -3.16 -4.55 -8.98
C SER A 151 -4.07 -4.41 -10.19
N ALA A 152 -4.64 -5.52 -10.65
CA ALA A 152 -5.60 -5.55 -11.75
C ALA A 152 -6.88 -4.79 -11.39
N SER A 153 -7.35 -4.90 -10.16
CA SER A 153 -8.53 -4.17 -9.68
C SER A 153 -8.32 -2.65 -9.63
N SER A 154 -7.09 -2.20 -9.26
CA SER A 154 -6.71 -0.79 -9.34
C SER A 154 -6.67 -0.30 -10.79
N ALA A 155 -6.07 -1.07 -11.72
CA ALA A 155 -6.08 -0.76 -13.15
C ALA A 155 -7.52 -0.68 -13.70
N GLY A 156 -8.37 -1.66 -13.37
CA GLY A 156 -9.78 -1.66 -13.73
C GLY A 156 -10.56 -0.47 -13.15
N SER A 157 -10.21 -0.02 -11.94
CA SER A 157 -10.80 1.17 -11.33
C SER A 157 -10.40 2.46 -12.06
N LEU A 158 -9.12 2.60 -12.44
CA LEU A 158 -8.61 3.72 -13.24
C LEU A 158 -9.29 3.79 -14.61
N ALA A 159 -9.44 2.66 -15.29
CA ALA A 159 -10.12 2.58 -16.59
C ALA A 159 -11.61 2.98 -16.47
N ARG A 160 -12.34 2.38 -15.52
CA ARG A 160 -13.79 2.60 -15.37
C ARG A 160 -14.15 4.01 -14.92
N HIS A 161 -13.38 4.58 -13.98
CA HIS A 161 -13.76 5.84 -13.36
C HIS A 161 -13.12 7.07 -13.99
N HIS A 162 -11.96 6.90 -14.63
CA HIS A 162 -11.18 8.02 -15.18
C HIS A 162 -10.80 7.84 -16.65
N GLY A 163 -11.20 6.73 -17.29
CA GLY A 163 -10.97 6.46 -18.71
C GLY A 163 -9.50 6.28 -19.08
N TRP A 164 -8.64 5.89 -18.13
CA TRP A 164 -7.23 5.61 -18.40
C TRP A 164 -7.09 4.30 -19.17
N ARG A 165 -6.32 4.36 -20.27
CA ARG A 165 -6.14 3.22 -21.17
C ARG A 165 -4.70 2.66 -21.15
N ASN A 166 -3.73 3.50 -20.81
CA ASN A 166 -2.30 3.14 -20.82
C ASN A 166 -1.83 2.89 -19.37
N VAL A 167 -2.33 1.80 -18.77
CA VAL A 167 -2.02 1.41 -17.39
C VAL A 167 -1.26 0.09 -17.41
N THR A 168 -0.10 0.05 -16.79
CA THR A 168 0.71 -1.15 -16.60
C THR A 168 0.61 -1.58 -15.14
N VAL A 169 0.25 -2.83 -14.90
CA VAL A 169 0.28 -3.41 -13.55
C VAL A 169 1.71 -3.90 -13.29
N ILE A 170 2.30 -3.42 -12.22
CA ILE A 170 3.58 -3.92 -11.68
C ILE A 170 3.28 -4.88 -10.52
N PRO A 171 3.85 -6.08 -10.52
CA PRO A 171 3.60 -7.04 -9.44
C PRO A 171 4.20 -6.54 -8.12
N GLU A 172 3.64 -6.99 -7.02
CA GLU A 172 4.28 -6.83 -5.72
C GLU A 172 5.49 -7.76 -5.63
N GLY A 173 6.62 -7.20 -5.26
CA GLY A 173 7.85 -7.97 -5.07
C GLY A 173 7.91 -8.62 -3.69
N SER A 174 8.66 -9.68 -3.60
CA SER A 174 9.01 -10.32 -2.33
C SER A 174 10.52 -10.46 -2.21
N ASP A 175 11.05 -10.20 -1.01
CA ASP A 175 12.40 -10.63 -0.68
C ASP A 175 12.34 -12.04 -0.11
N PRO A 176 13.27 -12.94 -0.49
CA PRO A 176 13.40 -14.21 0.16
C PRO A 176 13.97 -13.98 1.57
N HIS A 177 13.10 -13.74 2.54
CA HIS A 177 13.50 -13.75 3.94
C HIS A 177 13.38 -15.19 4.47
N PRO A 178 14.33 -15.67 5.29
CA PRO A 178 14.11 -16.87 6.05
C PRO A 178 12.90 -16.65 6.96
N VAL A 179 11.80 -17.30 6.61
CA VAL A 179 10.58 -17.25 7.41
C VAL A 179 10.78 -18.11 8.64
N PRO A 180 10.52 -17.61 9.85
CA PRO A 180 10.57 -18.45 11.04
C PRO A 180 9.58 -19.62 10.88
N GLN A 181 10.08 -20.84 10.89
CA GLN A 181 9.22 -22.02 11.01
C GLN A 181 8.93 -22.21 12.50
N LEU A 182 7.81 -21.64 12.93
CA LEU A 182 7.36 -21.70 14.31
C LEU A 182 6.07 -22.51 14.37
N GLU A 183 5.88 -23.21 15.49
CA GLU A 183 4.60 -23.86 15.78
C GLU A 183 3.50 -22.81 15.94
N LYS A 184 2.31 -23.12 15.42
CA LYS A 184 1.12 -22.30 15.63
C LYS A 184 0.78 -22.26 17.12
N GLU A 185 0.09 -21.18 17.52
CA GLU A 185 -0.43 -21.10 18.89
C GLU A 185 -1.32 -22.32 19.22
N GLY A 186 -1.40 -22.69 20.50
CA GLY A 186 -2.24 -23.80 20.92
C GLY A 186 -3.73 -23.50 20.78
N GLU A 187 -4.10 -22.23 20.90
CA GLU A 187 -5.49 -21.77 20.80
C GLU A 187 -5.74 -21.04 19.47
N PRO A 188 -6.97 -21.04 18.95
CA PRO A 188 -7.34 -20.30 17.75
C PRO A 188 -6.87 -18.84 17.81
N THR A 189 -5.91 -18.48 16.95
CA THR A 189 -5.29 -17.14 16.98
C THR A 189 -5.41 -16.48 15.63
N VAL A 190 -6.15 -15.37 15.63
CA VAL A 190 -6.40 -14.47 14.50
C VAL A 190 -5.46 -13.28 14.62
N VAL A 191 -4.97 -12.75 13.52
CA VAL A 191 -4.17 -11.51 13.51
C VAL A 191 -4.78 -10.48 12.57
N PHE A 192 -4.88 -9.24 13.07
CA PHE A 192 -5.07 -8.03 12.27
C PHE A 192 -3.74 -7.29 12.20
N LEU A 193 -3.28 -6.95 11.01
CA LEU A 193 -2.04 -6.21 10.79
C LEU A 193 -2.31 -4.96 9.96
N GLY A 194 -2.11 -3.77 10.54
CA GLY A 194 -2.26 -2.52 9.82
C GLY A 194 -2.41 -1.31 10.72
N ARG A 195 -2.43 -0.13 10.10
CA ARG A 195 -2.72 1.11 10.84
C ARG A 195 -4.16 1.06 11.37
N LEU A 196 -4.36 1.50 12.61
CA LEU A 196 -5.69 1.59 13.22
C LEU A 196 -6.39 2.89 12.80
N VAL A 197 -6.80 2.93 11.53
CA VAL A 197 -7.50 4.05 10.87
C VAL A 197 -8.81 3.58 10.24
N ALA A 198 -9.71 4.51 9.93
CA ALA A 198 -11.04 4.20 9.43
C ALA A 198 -11.04 3.32 8.17
N MET A 199 -10.21 3.63 7.20
CA MET A 199 -10.12 2.87 5.94
C MET A 199 -9.72 1.39 6.11
N LYS A 200 -9.10 1.03 7.23
CA LYS A 200 -8.69 -0.36 7.55
C LYS A 200 -9.77 -1.13 8.32
N GLN A 201 -10.81 -0.45 8.79
CA GLN A 201 -11.94 -1.01 9.53
C GLN A 201 -11.53 -2.01 10.62
N PRO A 202 -10.64 -1.62 11.57
CA PRO A 202 -10.20 -2.52 12.63
C PRO A 202 -11.36 -2.94 13.56
N GLU A 203 -12.44 -2.15 13.64
CA GLU A 203 -13.67 -2.48 14.33
C GLU A 203 -14.31 -3.76 13.79
N ASP A 204 -14.32 -3.91 12.47
CA ASP A 204 -14.92 -5.07 11.81
C ASP A 204 -14.16 -6.35 12.14
N ALA A 205 -12.82 -6.26 12.29
CA ALA A 205 -12.00 -7.38 12.73
C ALA A 205 -12.39 -7.83 14.17
N ILE A 206 -12.64 -6.87 15.07
CA ILE A 206 -13.08 -7.14 16.44
C ILE A 206 -14.51 -7.74 16.45
N GLU A 207 -15.42 -7.21 15.65
CA GLU A 207 -16.78 -7.75 15.54
C GLU A 207 -16.80 -9.16 14.94
N ALA A 208 -16.01 -9.41 13.91
CA ALA A 208 -15.84 -10.76 13.36
C ALA A 208 -15.26 -11.72 14.40
N PHE A 209 -14.29 -11.25 15.19
CA PHE A 209 -13.72 -12.04 16.27
C PHE A 209 -14.74 -12.39 17.37
N ARG A 210 -15.71 -11.51 17.68
CA ARG A 210 -16.79 -11.83 18.63
C ARG A 210 -17.56 -13.10 18.23
N VAL A 211 -17.79 -13.31 16.93
CA VAL A 211 -18.43 -14.51 16.39
C VAL A 211 -17.57 -15.74 16.67
N LEU A 212 -16.27 -15.65 16.38
CA LEU A 212 -15.33 -16.74 16.66
C LEU A 212 -15.24 -17.06 18.16
N ALA A 213 -15.09 -16.04 19.01
CA ALA A 213 -14.96 -16.19 20.46
C ALA A 213 -16.21 -16.84 21.08
N GLY A 214 -17.40 -16.63 20.52
CA GLY A 214 -18.62 -17.31 20.93
C GLY A 214 -18.55 -18.84 20.75
N ARG A 215 -17.77 -19.33 19.78
CA ARG A 215 -17.57 -20.76 19.54
C ARG A 215 -16.28 -21.30 20.19
N TYR A 216 -15.24 -20.47 20.28
CA TYR A 216 -13.93 -20.78 20.86
C TYR A 216 -13.56 -19.74 21.93
N PRO A 217 -14.00 -19.92 23.20
CA PRO A 217 -13.80 -18.93 24.26
C PRO A 217 -12.33 -18.60 24.58
N ALA A 218 -11.39 -19.53 24.26
CA ALA A 218 -9.96 -19.33 24.42
C ALA A 218 -9.28 -18.69 23.22
N ALA A 219 -10.03 -18.38 22.15
CA ALA A 219 -9.48 -17.73 20.96
C ALA A 219 -8.87 -16.38 21.27
N GLN A 220 -7.89 -15.98 20.45
CA GLN A 220 -7.21 -14.68 20.53
C GLN A 220 -7.30 -13.92 19.21
N LEU A 221 -7.41 -12.59 19.31
CA LEU A 221 -7.20 -11.66 18.21
C LEU A 221 -6.02 -10.74 18.54
N TRP A 222 -4.95 -10.85 17.79
CA TRP A 222 -3.80 -9.96 17.90
C TRP A 222 -3.97 -8.75 16.97
N MET A 223 -4.12 -7.57 17.58
CA MET A 223 -4.19 -6.29 16.88
C MET A 223 -2.77 -5.70 16.79
N ILE A 224 -2.13 -5.84 15.62
CA ILE A 224 -0.77 -5.36 15.38
C ILE A 224 -0.83 -4.09 14.54
N GLY A 225 -0.32 -3.01 15.12
CA GLY A 225 -0.27 -1.69 14.53
C GLY A 225 -0.72 -0.61 15.49
N ASP A 226 -0.71 0.62 15.01
CA ASP A 226 -1.05 1.81 15.79
C ASP A 226 -1.87 2.78 14.93
N GLY A 227 -2.51 3.75 15.57
CA GLY A 227 -3.30 4.76 14.89
C GLY A 227 -4.28 5.50 15.81
N PRO A 228 -4.97 6.50 15.28
CA PRO A 228 -5.88 7.35 16.07
C PRO A 228 -7.02 6.58 16.73
N ARG A 229 -7.36 5.38 16.23
CA ARG A 229 -8.42 4.54 16.80
C ARG A 229 -7.96 3.62 17.94
N PHE A 230 -6.65 3.51 18.20
CA PHE A 230 -6.07 2.58 19.16
C PHE A 230 -6.72 2.66 20.56
N ALA A 231 -6.81 3.87 21.11
CA ALA A 231 -7.34 4.06 22.46
C ALA A 231 -8.84 3.67 22.59
N ALA A 232 -9.65 4.07 21.59
CA ALA A 232 -11.07 3.75 21.57
C ALA A 232 -11.32 2.24 21.39
N LEU A 233 -10.61 1.61 20.45
CA LEU A 233 -10.73 0.17 20.22
C LEU A 233 -10.33 -0.64 21.45
N ARG A 234 -9.25 -0.23 22.12
CA ARG A 234 -8.76 -0.93 23.32
C ARG A 234 -9.74 -0.81 24.50
N ALA A 235 -10.43 0.32 24.62
CA ALA A 235 -11.38 0.55 25.71
C ALA A 235 -12.64 -0.33 25.59
N ASP A 236 -13.06 -0.67 24.37
CA ASP A 236 -14.29 -1.45 24.08
C ASP A 236 -14.02 -2.89 23.61
N ALA A 237 -12.77 -3.32 23.69
CA ALA A 237 -12.36 -4.64 23.20
C ALA A 237 -12.90 -5.76 24.09
N PRO A 238 -13.45 -6.85 23.50
CA PRO A 238 -13.86 -8.02 24.26
C PRO A 238 -12.64 -8.80 24.78
N HIS A 239 -12.90 -9.71 25.72
CA HIS A 239 -11.89 -10.67 26.18
C HIS A 239 -11.28 -11.42 24.97
N GLY A 240 -9.96 -11.69 25.02
CA GLY A 240 -9.23 -12.37 23.94
C GLY A 240 -8.63 -11.43 22.88
N VAL A 241 -8.99 -10.14 22.87
CA VAL A 241 -8.34 -9.16 21.99
C VAL A 241 -7.09 -8.58 22.65
N VAL A 242 -5.94 -8.73 22.00
CA VAL A 242 -4.63 -8.31 22.49
C VAL A 242 -4.06 -7.24 21.56
N PHE A 243 -3.86 -6.03 22.08
CA PHE A 243 -3.24 -4.93 21.32
C PHE A 243 -1.73 -4.96 21.51
N LEU A 244 -1.00 -5.24 20.44
CA LEU A 244 0.46 -5.37 20.45
C LEU A 244 1.19 -4.10 20.03
N GLY A 245 0.47 -3.08 19.52
CA GLY A 245 1.08 -1.87 19.01
C GLY A 245 1.93 -2.12 17.75
N ARG A 246 2.89 -1.24 17.49
CA ARG A 246 3.91 -1.45 16.44
C ARG A 246 4.95 -2.43 16.95
N LEU A 247 5.26 -3.42 16.12
CA LEU A 247 6.28 -4.41 16.41
C LEU A 247 7.51 -4.19 15.51
N GLU A 248 8.67 -4.53 16.03
CA GLU A 248 9.89 -4.64 15.25
C GLU A 248 9.77 -5.79 14.24
N ARG A 249 10.47 -5.69 13.10
CA ARG A 249 10.31 -6.61 11.96
C ARG A 249 10.38 -8.09 12.34
N ASN A 250 11.36 -8.49 13.12
CA ASN A 250 11.55 -9.89 13.53
C ASN A 250 10.41 -10.37 14.42
N GLU A 251 9.95 -9.55 15.36
CA GLU A 251 8.81 -9.90 16.22
C GLU A 251 7.53 -10.00 15.42
N LEU A 252 7.29 -9.06 14.49
CA LEU A 252 6.15 -9.12 13.57
C LEU A 252 6.12 -10.44 12.82
N LEU A 253 7.23 -10.85 12.19
CA LEU A 253 7.32 -12.11 11.44
C LEU A 253 7.06 -13.33 12.34
N ASN A 254 7.57 -13.32 13.57
CA ASN A 254 7.32 -14.39 14.55
C ASN A 254 5.83 -14.44 14.93
N ARG A 255 5.17 -13.30 15.15
CA ARG A 255 3.72 -13.27 15.43
C ARG A 255 2.90 -13.77 14.25
N LEU A 256 3.24 -13.34 13.04
CA LEU A 256 2.58 -13.83 11.83
C LEU A 256 2.77 -15.36 11.68
N ALA A 257 3.97 -15.88 11.88
CA ALA A 257 4.23 -17.31 11.76
C ALA A 257 3.46 -18.16 12.79
N ARG A 258 3.21 -17.64 13.97
CA ARG A 258 2.48 -18.32 15.06
C ARG A 258 0.96 -18.17 14.97
N ALA A 259 0.45 -17.14 14.29
CA ALA A 259 -0.99 -16.96 14.09
C ALA A 259 -1.54 -17.99 13.09
N HIS A 260 -2.82 -18.34 13.20
CA HIS A 260 -3.50 -19.28 12.31
C HIS A 260 -3.99 -18.61 11.03
N VAL A 261 -4.50 -17.38 11.14
CA VAL A 261 -5.12 -16.67 10.03
C VAL A 261 -4.99 -15.15 10.20
N LEU A 262 -4.72 -14.44 9.10
CA LEU A 262 -4.80 -12.99 9.04
C LEU A 262 -6.22 -12.57 8.60
N VAL A 263 -6.77 -11.52 9.21
CA VAL A 263 -7.99 -10.86 8.74
C VAL A 263 -7.67 -9.53 8.07
N ALA A 264 -8.31 -9.27 6.92
CA ALA A 264 -8.15 -8.05 6.15
C ALA A 264 -9.52 -7.41 5.88
N THR A 265 -9.82 -6.33 6.60
CA THR A 265 -11.13 -5.66 6.64
C THR A 265 -11.16 -4.31 5.91
N SER A 266 -10.10 -3.94 5.20
CA SER A 266 -9.98 -2.64 4.54
C SER A 266 -11.14 -2.36 3.57
N VAL A 267 -11.56 -1.09 3.50
CA VAL A 267 -12.52 -0.60 2.48
C VAL A 267 -11.93 -0.74 1.07
N ARG A 268 -10.63 -0.55 0.95
CA ARG A 268 -9.87 -0.60 -0.31
C ARG A 268 -8.39 -0.71 -0.03
N GLU A 269 -7.67 -1.39 -0.92
CA GLU A 269 -6.21 -1.48 -0.93
C GLU A 269 -5.65 -1.21 -2.33
N GLY A 270 -4.36 -0.91 -2.40
CA GLY A 270 -3.61 -1.03 -3.65
C GLY A 270 -3.37 -2.51 -3.97
N TRP A 271 -2.75 -3.20 -3.03
CA TRP A 271 -2.52 -4.64 -3.04
C TRP A 271 -2.92 -5.27 -1.70
N GLY A 272 -2.32 -4.82 -0.58
CA GLY A 272 -2.46 -5.42 0.75
C GLY A 272 -1.20 -6.21 1.10
N LEU A 273 -0.08 -5.51 1.29
CA LEU A 273 1.22 -6.11 1.64
C LEU A 273 1.15 -7.04 2.85
N ASN A 274 0.33 -6.71 3.85
CA ASN A 274 0.10 -7.52 5.03
C ASN A 274 -0.41 -8.94 4.69
N VAL A 275 -1.18 -9.09 3.60
CA VAL A 275 -1.64 -10.39 3.11
C VAL A 275 -0.47 -11.23 2.61
N SER A 276 0.38 -10.63 1.76
CA SER A 276 1.59 -11.29 1.24
C SER A 276 2.60 -11.59 2.34
N GLU A 277 2.77 -10.69 3.32
CA GLU A 277 3.64 -10.90 4.48
C GLU A 277 3.17 -12.06 5.36
N ALA A 278 1.86 -12.16 5.62
CA ALA A 278 1.30 -13.27 6.37
C ALA A 278 1.46 -14.60 5.63
N ALA A 279 1.17 -14.61 4.32
CA ALA A 279 1.35 -15.81 3.49
C ALA A 279 2.81 -16.29 3.47
N ALA A 280 3.78 -15.36 3.38
CA ALA A 280 5.20 -15.67 3.49
C ALA A 280 5.56 -16.30 4.84
N CYS A 281 4.84 -15.98 5.91
CA CYS A 281 4.99 -16.57 7.24
C CYS A 281 4.15 -17.86 7.42
N GLY A 282 3.57 -18.44 6.38
CA GLY A 282 2.74 -19.63 6.47
C GLY A 282 1.36 -19.40 7.11
N THR A 283 0.86 -18.15 7.06
CA THR A 283 -0.41 -17.76 7.65
C THR A 283 -1.35 -17.26 6.54
N PRO A 284 -2.43 -18.00 6.23
CA PRO A 284 -3.39 -17.62 5.22
C PRO A 284 -4.18 -16.38 5.65
N ALA A 285 -4.83 -15.73 4.67
CA ALA A 285 -5.68 -14.58 4.93
C ALA A 285 -7.15 -14.87 4.60
N ILE A 286 -8.06 -14.31 5.39
CA ILE A 286 -9.48 -14.18 5.08
C ILE A 286 -9.80 -12.68 5.10
N GLY A 287 -10.43 -12.16 4.06
CA GLY A 287 -10.73 -10.73 4.03
C GLY A 287 -11.80 -10.34 3.05
N TYR A 288 -12.09 -9.06 3.03
CA TYR A 288 -13.19 -8.49 2.28
C TYR A 288 -12.96 -8.51 0.76
N SER A 289 -14.03 -8.80 0.01
CA SER A 289 -14.04 -8.75 -1.45
C SER A 289 -14.09 -7.29 -1.95
N VAL A 290 -12.99 -6.57 -1.80
CA VAL A 290 -12.84 -5.15 -2.19
C VAL A 290 -11.61 -4.97 -3.07
N PRO A 291 -11.50 -3.88 -3.86
CA PRO A 291 -10.34 -3.64 -4.71
C PRO A 291 -9.02 -3.72 -3.95
N GLY A 292 -8.01 -4.35 -4.55
CA GLY A 292 -6.72 -4.69 -3.98
C GLY A 292 -6.76 -6.04 -3.27
N LEU A 293 -7.66 -6.25 -2.33
CA LEU A 293 -7.81 -7.54 -1.63
C LEU A 293 -8.31 -8.65 -2.55
N VAL A 294 -9.17 -8.33 -3.55
CA VAL A 294 -9.61 -9.31 -4.57
C VAL A 294 -8.47 -9.81 -5.46
N ASP A 295 -7.34 -9.10 -5.49
CA ASP A 295 -6.13 -9.51 -6.19
C ASP A 295 -5.20 -10.29 -5.24
N SER A 296 -4.87 -9.72 -4.08
CA SER A 296 -3.83 -10.24 -3.18
C SER A 296 -4.26 -11.49 -2.40
N ILE A 297 -5.50 -11.55 -1.89
CA ILE A 297 -5.95 -12.66 -1.06
C ILE A 297 -5.98 -13.98 -1.83
N PRO A 298 -6.60 -14.07 -3.04
CA PRO A 298 -6.56 -15.30 -3.82
C PRO A 298 -5.15 -15.64 -4.29
N ALA A 299 -4.34 -14.64 -4.69
CA ALA A 299 -2.94 -14.85 -5.07
C ALA A 299 -2.09 -15.43 -3.93
N SER A 300 -2.46 -15.13 -2.68
CA SER A 300 -1.79 -15.63 -1.47
C SER A 300 -2.46 -16.89 -0.88
N GLY A 301 -3.38 -17.53 -1.61
CA GLY A 301 -4.04 -18.76 -1.17
C GLY A 301 -5.06 -18.59 -0.05
N GLY A 302 -5.61 -17.39 0.11
CA GLY A 302 -6.62 -17.02 1.08
C GLY A 302 -8.05 -17.07 0.54
N ALA A 303 -9.01 -16.64 1.37
CA ALA A 303 -10.43 -16.59 1.03
C ALA A 303 -11.01 -15.19 1.11
N LEU A 304 -11.89 -14.87 0.15
CA LEU A 304 -12.64 -13.61 0.12
C LEU A 304 -14.04 -13.83 0.70
N VAL A 305 -14.49 -12.84 1.47
CA VAL A 305 -15.85 -12.78 2.01
C VAL A 305 -16.53 -11.45 1.65
N GLU A 306 -17.84 -11.40 1.76
CA GLU A 306 -18.55 -10.12 1.66
C GLU A 306 -18.03 -9.12 2.71
N PRO A 307 -17.99 -7.81 2.39
CA PRO A 307 -17.48 -6.79 3.33
C PRO A 307 -18.48 -6.54 4.47
N ARG A 308 -18.65 -7.52 5.33
CA ARG A 308 -19.48 -7.50 6.53
C ARG A 308 -18.81 -8.30 7.67
N PRO A 309 -18.76 -7.79 8.90
CA PRO A 309 -18.16 -8.48 10.03
C PRO A 309 -18.73 -9.88 10.29
N ALA A 310 -20.06 -10.05 10.12
CA ALA A 310 -20.70 -11.35 10.30
C ALA A 310 -20.17 -12.40 9.31
N ALA A 311 -20.06 -12.06 8.01
CA ALA A 311 -19.54 -12.98 6.99
C ALA A 311 -18.09 -13.36 7.26
N LEU A 312 -17.27 -12.41 7.73
CA LEU A 312 -15.90 -12.69 8.14
C LEU A 312 -15.84 -13.59 9.37
N GLY A 313 -16.69 -13.34 10.37
CA GLY A 313 -16.78 -14.17 11.59
C GLY A 313 -17.22 -15.60 11.30
N GLU A 314 -18.22 -15.79 10.43
CA GLU A 314 -18.65 -17.11 9.96
C GLU A 314 -17.52 -17.84 9.25
N ALA A 315 -16.79 -17.15 8.35
CA ALA A 315 -15.64 -17.75 7.64
C ALA A 315 -14.50 -18.13 8.59
N LEU A 316 -14.25 -17.36 9.65
CA LEU A 316 -13.30 -17.73 10.70
C LEU A 316 -13.72 -19.00 11.41
N VAL A 317 -14.99 -19.15 11.76
CA VAL A 317 -15.52 -20.39 12.39
C VAL A 317 -15.34 -21.58 11.44
N GLU A 318 -15.71 -21.45 10.16
CA GLU A 318 -15.54 -22.51 9.15
C GLU A 318 -14.06 -22.90 8.94
N PHE A 319 -13.16 -21.93 8.99
CA PHE A 319 -11.72 -22.16 8.92
C PHE A 319 -11.24 -23.04 10.10
N PHE A 320 -11.59 -22.71 11.32
CA PHE A 320 -11.20 -23.47 12.52
C PHE A 320 -11.93 -24.82 12.67
N LEU A 321 -13.09 -24.98 12.04
CA LEU A 321 -13.76 -26.29 11.90
C LEU A 321 -13.11 -27.18 10.84
N GLY A 322 -12.20 -26.65 10.01
CA GLY A 322 -11.58 -27.37 8.91
C GLY A 322 -12.43 -27.43 7.64
N ASN A 323 -13.57 -26.74 7.58
CA ASN A 323 -14.46 -26.71 6.43
C ASN A 323 -13.99 -25.71 5.36
N LEU A 324 -13.08 -24.78 5.72
CA LEU A 324 -12.46 -23.81 4.82
C LEU A 324 -10.95 -24.05 4.77
N PRO A 325 -10.47 -25.05 4.01
CA PRO A 325 -9.03 -25.33 3.94
C PRO A 325 -8.31 -24.25 3.12
N LEU A 326 -7.41 -23.50 3.77
CA LEU A 326 -6.58 -22.48 3.14
C LEU A 326 -5.12 -22.93 3.12
N ARG A 327 -4.42 -22.63 2.02
CA ARG A 327 -3.00 -22.94 1.87
C ARG A 327 -2.26 -21.67 1.44
N PRO A 328 -1.45 -21.09 2.32
CA PRO A 328 -0.67 -19.91 1.98
C PRO A 328 0.21 -20.15 0.75
N THR A 329 0.16 -19.22 -0.19
CA THR A 329 0.98 -19.20 -1.40
C THR A 329 1.83 -17.95 -1.38
N VAL A 330 3.14 -18.11 -1.52
CA VAL A 330 4.08 -16.99 -1.51
C VAL A 330 4.34 -16.54 -2.94
N SER A 331 4.21 -15.24 -3.20
CA SER A 331 4.72 -14.66 -4.44
C SER A 331 6.24 -14.82 -4.47
N THR A 332 6.76 -15.33 -5.58
CA THR A 332 8.20 -15.57 -5.79
C THR A 332 8.82 -14.53 -6.71
N VAL A 333 8.15 -13.42 -6.97
CA VAL A 333 8.69 -12.34 -7.82
C VAL A 333 9.70 -11.52 -7.01
N PRO A 334 11.02 -11.63 -7.30
CA PRO A 334 12.01 -10.82 -6.59
C PRO A 334 11.85 -9.34 -6.94
N TRP A 335 12.24 -8.45 -6.02
CA TRP A 335 12.25 -7.01 -6.29
C TRP A 335 13.14 -6.63 -7.50
N SER A 336 14.20 -7.40 -7.78
CA SER A 336 15.02 -7.25 -8.98
C SER A 336 14.22 -7.38 -10.28
N ASP A 337 13.27 -8.31 -10.31
CA ASP A 337 12.42 -8.56 -11.48
C ASP A 337 11.33 -7.51 -11.62
N VAL A 338 10.77 -7.05 -10.49
CA VAL A 338 9.88 -5.88 -10.47
C VAL A 338 10.61 -4.66 -11.01
N GLY A 339 11.85 -4.42 -10.56
CA GLY A 339 12.70 -3.35 -11.08
C GLY A 339 12.93 -3.45 -12.59
N ALA A 340 13.14 -4.67 -13.12
CA ALA A 340 13.30 -4.89 -14.56
C ALA A 340 12.01 -4.58 -15.36
N ILE A 341 10.85 -4.92 -14.81
CA ILE A 341 9.54 -4.60 -15.44
C ILE A 341 9.36 -3.07 -15.48
N VAL A 342 9.61 -2.40 -14.37
CA VAL A 342 9.49 -0.94 -14.27
C VAL A 342 10.49 -0.27 -15.22
N GLU A 343 11.76 -0.69 -15.20
CA GLU A 343 12.80 -0.15 -16.10
C GLU A 343 12.38 -0.21 -17.57
N ARG A 344 11.96 -1.38 -18.03
CA ARG A 344 11.50 -1.57 -19.42
C ARG A 344 10.39 -0.59 -19.75
N ARG A 345 9.43 -0.44 -18.84
CA ARG A 345 8.31 0.47 -19.07
C ARG A 345 8.73 1.93 -19.13
N LEU A 346 9.62 2.36 -18.24
CA LEU A 346 10.18 3.71 -18.29
C LEU A 346 10.97 3.97 -19.57
N GLN A 347 11.78 3.01 -20.02
CA GLN A 347 12.54 3.09 -21.29
C GLN A 347 11.62 3.22 -22.52
N GLU A 348 10.51 2.45 -22.55
CA GLU A 348 9.50 2.56 -23.61
C GLU A 348 8.90 3.96 -23.70
N ILE A 349 8.55 4.54 -22.53
CA ILE A 349 7.96 5.88 -22.43
C ILE A 349 8.95 6.96 -22.91
N VAL A 350 10.22 6.89 -22.48
CA VAL A 350 11.27 7.82 -22.91
C VAL A 350 11.51 7.71 -24.43
N SER A 351 11.62 6.48 -24.95
CA SER A 351 11.88 6.23 -26.38
C SER A 351 10.73 6.65 -27.29
N ALA A 352 9.48 6.52 -26.82
CA ALA A 352 8.30 6.94 -27.58
C ALA A 352 8.27 8.46 -27.80
N ARG A 353 8.73 9.24 -26.81
CA ARG A 353 8.78 10.71 -26.93
C ARG A 353 9.90 11.21 -27.84
N GLY A 354 11.03 10.50 -27.92
CA GLY A 354 12.13 10.87 -28.83
C GLY A 354 11.81 10.67 -30.31
N ARG A 355 10.66 10.04 -30.62
CA ARG A 355 10.18 9.78 -32.00
C ARG A 355 9.01 10.66 -32.42
N SER A 356 8.46 11.46 -31.53
CA SER A 356 7.40 12.45 -31.77
C SER A 356 7.95 13.88 -31.80
#